data_f84c1773ca79368f8e3d3afa6f57d205
#
_entry.id   f84c1773ca79368f8e3d3afa6f57d205
#
_cell.length_a   1.000
_cell.length_b   1.000
_cell.length_c   1.000
_cell.angle_alpha   90.00
_cell.angle_beta   90.00
_cell.angle_gamma   90.00
#
_symmetry.space_group_name_H-M   'P 1'
#
loop_
_entity.id
_entity.type
_entity.pdbx_description
1 polymer ?
#
loop_
_entity_poly.entity_id
_entity_poly.type
_entity_poly.pdbx_seq_one_letter_code
_entity_poly.pdbx_strand_id
1 'polypeptide(L)'
;MGLPGAGKTTLAKELAKLLGAVWFNADEVRKEINKDLKFSVEDRIEQARRMGLLCDIATRSGSFAMADFVCPVPETRAAFGDAFVVWVDRIEAGRFEDTNKLFVPPEKYDVRVEAEGTPLYWANKIKNILVPTFNSKAPTAFMLGRYQPFHDGHKNLILEALKRVGQVCIAIRDTQGTDEKNPFNLDEVEANIRTGMKGYEGRYTIIRVPNITNIFYGRDVGYKIEQIDLDKTLQDISATKIRNEILK
;
A
#
# COMPACT_ATOMS: atom_id res chain seq x y z
N MET A 1 -16.96 2.96 5.00
CA MET A 1 -18.25 3.68 4.91
C MET A 1 -19.34 2.78 4.30
N GLY A 2 -20.62 3.15 4.39
CA GLY A 2 -21.74 2.37 3.83
C GLY A 2 -23.00 2.49 4.70
N LEU A 3 -24.10 1.88 4.26
CA LEU A 3 -25.42 1.94 4.92
C LEU A 3 -25.41 1.39 6.35
N PRO A 4 -26.31 1.87 7.24
CA PRO A 4 -26.51 1.30 8.56
C PRO A 4 -26.92 -0.18 8.47
N GLY A 5 -26.19 -1.07 9.15
CA GLY A 5 -26.45 -2.51 9.10
C GLY A 5 -25.67 -3.28 8.03
N ALA A 6 -24.91 -2.61 7.14
CA ALA A 6 -24.12 -3.27 6.09
C ALA A 6 -22.93 -4.10 6.60
N GLY A 7 -22.63 -4.07 7.90
CA GLY A 7 -21.52 -4.85 8.49
C GLY A 7 -20.19 -4.12 8.60
N LYS A 8 -20.18 -2.78 8.52
CA LYS A 8 -18.96 -1.94 8.65
C LYS A 8 -18.17 -2.24 9.92
N THR A 9 -18.83 -2.19 11.08
CA THR A 9 -18.22 -2.40 12.40
C THR A 9 -17.65 -3.82 12.54
N THR A 10 -18.32 -4.82 11.99
CA THR A 10 -17.82 -6.21 12.00
C THR A 10 -16.55 -6.34 11.16
N LEU A 11 -16.53 -5.73 9.97
CA LEU A 11 -15.35 -5.70 9.11
C LEU A 11 -14.21 -4.89 9.76
N ALA A 12 -14.52 -3.71 10.30
CA ALA A 12 -13.54 -2.85 10.96
C ALA A 12 -12.86 -3.56 12.14
N LYS A 13 -13.62 -4.31 12.94
CA LYS A 13 -13.10 -5.08 14.06
C LYS A 13 -12.07 -6.15 13.64
N GLU A 14 -12.34 -6.88 12.55
CA GLU A 14 -11.40 -7.87 12.02
C GLU A 14 -10.17 -7.19 11.41
N LEU A 15 -10.37 -6.13 10.63
CA LEU A 15 -9.28 -5.41 9.98
C LEU A 15 -8.37 -4.70 11.00
N ALA A 16 -8.94 -4.12 12.07
CA ALA A 16 -8.18 -3.49 13.14
C ALA A 16 -7.22 -4.47 13.82
N LYS A 17 -7.69 -5.69 14.10
CA LYS A 17 -6.84 -6.75 14.67
C LYS A 17 -5.69 -7.14 13.72
N LEU A 18 -5.98 -7.30 12.43
CA LEU A 18 -5.00 -7.71 11.43
C LEU A 18 -3.91 -6.67 11.17
N LEU A 19 -4.23 -5.39 11.31
CA LEU A 19 -3.32 -4.26 11.07
C LEU A 19 -2.68 -3.70 12.35
N GLY A 20 -3.16 -4.09 13.54
CA GLY A 20 -2.82 -3.41 14.78
C GLY A 20 -3.26 -1.94 14.76
N ALA A 21 -4.39 -1.64 14.12
CA ALA A 21 -4.83 -0.28 13.88
C ALA A 21 -5.59 0.31 15.06
N VAL A 22 -5.45 1.63 15.26
CA VAL A 22 -6.35 2.41 16.12
C VAL A 22 -7.69 2.54 15.39
N TRP A 23 -8.76 2.11 16.03
CA TRP A 23 -10.08 2.08 15.44
C TRP A 23 -11.04 3.02 16.16
N PHE A 24 -11.64 3.91 15.39
CA PHE A 24 -12.65 4.86 15.85
C PHE A 24 -14.01 4.47 15.28
N ASN A 25 -14.91 3.98 16.14
CA ASN A 25 -16.30 3.77 15.80
C ASN A 25 -17.07 5.09 15.98
N ALA A 26 -17.77 5.56 14.95
CA ALA A 26 -18.42 6.86 15.00
C ALA A 26 -19.55 6.96 16.03
N ASP A 27 -20.25 5.85 16.32
CA ASP A 27 -21.32 5.85 17.31
C ASP A 27 -20.73 5.97 18.71
N GLU A 28 -19.61 5.29 18.99
CA GLU A 28 -18.88 5.42 20.26
C GLU A 28 -18.28 6.82 20.41
N VAL A 29 -17.61 7.34 19.37
CA VAL A 29 -17.03 8.69 19.38
C VAL A 29 -18.11 9.75 19.59
N ARG A 30 -19.29 9.60 18.97
CA ARG A 30 -20.42 10.52 19.16
C ARG A 30 -20.93 10.47 20.59
N LYS A 31 -21.06 9.27 21.14
CA LYS A 31 -21.57 9.07 22.49
C LYS A 31 -20.62 9.58 23.58
N GLU A 32 -19.32 9.37 23.42
CA GLU A 32 -18.35 9.64 24.49
C GLU A 32 -17.58 10.96 24.33
N ILE A 33 -17.30 11.38 23.10
CA ILE A 33 -16.46 12.55 22.80
C ILE A 33 -17.29 13.68 22.19
N ASN A 34 -18.07 13.40 21.14
CA ASN A 34 -18.82 14.39 20.36
C ASN A 34 -20.29 14.50 20.79
N LYS A 35 -20.52 14.62 22.11
CA LYS A 35 -21.87 14.66 22.72
C LYS A 35 -22.69 15.88 22.29
N ASP A 36 -22.03 16.91 21.80
CA ASP A 36 -22.61 18.13 21.25
C ASP A 36 -23.27 17.93 19.87
N LEU A 37 -22.87 16.87 19.13
CA LEU A 37 -23.37 16.63 17.77
C LEU A 37 -24.55 15.67 17.74
N LYS A 38 -25.56 16.03 16.92
CA LYS A 38 -26.74 15.21 16.62
C LYS A 38 -26.63 14.60 15.23
N PHE A 39 -27.72 14.60 14.46
CA PHE A 39 -27.82 13.92 13.16
C PHE A 39 -28.26 14.86 12.02
N SER A 40 -28.19 16.19 12.22
CA SER A 40 -28.35 17.14 11.12
C SER A 40 -27.24 16.96 10.09
N VAL A 41 -27.39 17.55 8.92
CA VAL A 41 -26.37 17.47 7.87
C VAL A 41 -25.07 18.10 8.36
N GLU A 42 -25.15 19.26 9.01
CA GLU A 42 -24.04 20.00 9.58
C GLU A 42 -23.32 19.18 10.66
N ASP A 43 -24.07 18.57 11.58
CA ASP A 43 -23.52 17.70 12.61
C ASP A 43 -22.80 16.46 12.03
N ARG A 44 -23.32 15.91 10.94
CA ARG A 44 -22.68 14.77 10.24
C ARG A 44 -21.37 15.19 9.56
N ILE A 45 -21.31 16.39 9.00
CA ILE A 45 -20.10 16.98 8.41
C ILE A 45 -19.06 17.22 9.50
N GLU A 46 -19.45 17.87 10.60
CA GLU A 46 -18.55 18.13 11.73
C GLU A 46 -18.07 16.84 12.40
N GLN A 47 -18.94 15.83 12.55
CA GLN A 47 -18.55 14.50 13.00
C GLN A 47 -17.47 13.88 12.10
N ALA A 48 -17.65 13.97 10.78
CA ALA A 48 -16.67 13.43 9.84
C ALA A 48 -15.33 14.15 9.95
N ARG A 49 -15.34 15.48 10.05
CA ARG A 49 -14.14 16.30 10.25
C ARG A 49 -13.38 15.91 11.53
N ARG A 50 -14.08 15.75 12.66
CA ARG A 50 -13.48 15.34 13.94
C ARG A 50 -12.94 13.91 13.87
N MET A 51 -13.64 12.99 13.20
CA MET A 51 -13.18 11.62 12.98
C MET A 51 -11.89 11.59 12.15
N GLY A 52 -11.80 12.41 11.09
CA GLY A 52 -10.57 12.57 10.30
C GLY A 52 -9.40 13.04 11.15
N LEU A 53 -9.60 14.09 11.97
CA LEU A 53 -8.57 14.60 12.88
C LEU A 53 -8.08 13.53 13.87
N LEU A 54 -8.97 12.72 14.43
CA LEU A 54 -8.58 11.61 15.33
C LEU A 54 -7.71 10.58 14.60
N CYS A 55 -8.08 10.23 13.35
CA CYS A 55 -7.27 9.34 12.52
C CYS A 55 -5.90 9.96 12.21
N ASP A 56 -5.82 11.25 11.87
CA ASP A 56 -4.58 11.96 11.59
C ASP A 56 -3.65 12.02 12.81
N ILE A 57 -4.19 12.20 14.00
CA ILE A 57 -3.42 12.17 15.25
C ILE A 57 -2.81 10.78 15.46
N ALA A 58 -3.58 9.72 15.26
CA ALA A 58 -3.10 8.35 15.41
C ALA A 58 -2.05 7.99 14.35
N THR A 59 -2.23 8.39 13.09
CA THR A 59 -1.27 8.09 12.01
C THR A 59 0.04 8.85 12.16
N ARG A 60 0.03 10.06 12.73
CA ARG A 60 1.27 10.79 13.06
C ARG A 60 2.16 10.07 14.06
N SER A 61 1.62 9.19 14.89
CA SER A 61 2.41 8.31 15.77
C SER A 61 2.95 7.04 15.10
N GLY A 62 2.73 6.88 13.80
CA GLY A 62 3.18 5.72 13.02
C GLY A 62 2.22 4.52 13.04
N SER A 63 1.02 4.67 13.58
CA SER A 63 0.01 3.62 13.64
C SER A 63 -0.92 3.67 12.43
N PHE A 64 -1.45 2.53 12.01
CA PHE A 64 -2.65 2.54 11.18
C PHE A 64 -3.82 3.10 11.99
N ALA A 65 -4.64 3.93 11.36
CA ALA A 65 -5.89 4.41 11.95
C ALA A 65 -7.05 4.14 11.00
N MET A 66 -8.21 3.85 11.55
CA MET A 66 -9.43 3.67 10.76
C MET A 66 -10.65 4.24 11.48
N ALA A 67 -11.59 4.71 10.69
CA ALA A 67 -12.90 5.16 11.15
C ALA A 67 -14.00 4.33 10.46
N ASP A 68 -14.99 3.86 11.21
CA ASP A 68 -16.19 3.26 10.64
C ASP A 68 -17.42 4.10 10.94
N PHE A 69 -18.09 4.56 9.89
CA PHE A 69 -19.30 5.35 9.96
C PHE A 69 -20.04 5.32 8.62
N VAL A 70 -21.26 5.83 8.59
CA VAL A 70 -22.09 5.84 7.37
C VAL A 70 -21.46 6.69 6.28
N CYS A 71 -21.02 7.92 6.61
CA CYS A 71 -20.44 8.88 5.68
C CYS A 71 -21.33 9.11 4.44
N PRO A 72 -22.57 9.63 4.63
CA PRO A 72 -23.63 9.41 3.65
C PRO A 72 -23.50 10.27 2.39
N VAL A 73 -22.94 11.46 2.48
CA VAL A 73 -22.90 12.45 1.38
C VAL A 73 -21.46 12.85 1.02
N PRO A 74 -21.22 13.38 -0.20
CA PRO A 74 -19.90 13.81 -0.61
C PRO A 74 -19.23 14.81 0.35
N GLU A 75 -20.01 15.72 0.94
CA GLU A 75 -19.52 16.74 1.88
C GLU A 75 -18.96 16.10 3.15
N THR A 76 -19.56 15.02 3.66
CA THR A 76 -19.02 14.30 4.81
C THR A 76 -17.71 13.59 4.48
N ARG A 77 -17.54 13.10 3.25
CA ARG A 77 -16.28 12.49 2.78
C ARG A 77 -15.19 13.53 2.64
N ALA A 78 -15.52 14.67 2.03
CA ALA A 78 -14.58 15.78 1.91
C ALA A 78 -14.14 16.32 3.29
N ALA A 79 -15.05 16.42 4.25
CA ALA A 79 -14.75 16.88 5.60
C ALA A 79 -13.87 15.89 6.39
N PHE A 80 -13.96 14.60 6.11
CA PHE A 80 -13.08 13.60 6.71
C PHE A 80 -11.62 13.75 6.23
N GLY A 81 -11.40 14.13 4.98
CA GLY A 81 -10.10 14.24 4.35
C GLY A 81 -9.69 13.02 3.53
N ASP A 82 -8.45 13.02 3.05
CA ASP A 82 -7.90 11.95 2.22
C ASP A 82 -7.72 10.66 3.03
N ALA A 83 -8.25 9.57 2.51
CA ALA A 83 -8.17 8.26 3.14
C ALA A 83 -8.32 7.13 2.13
N PHE A 84 -7.81 5.95 2.48
CA PHE A 84 -8.13 4.70 1.79
C PHE A 84 -9.60 4.34 2.08
N VAL A 85 -10.43 4.40 1.04
CA VAL A 85 -11.89 4.29 1.15
C VAL A 85 -12.35 2.87 0.95
N VAL A 86 -12.89 2.25 2.02
CA VAL A 86 -13.59 0.97 1.94
C VAL A 86 -15.09 1.22 1.93
N TRP A 87 -15.73 0.96 0.79
CA TRP A 87 -17.18 1.01 0.67
C TRP A 87 -17.81 -0.35 0.94
N VAL A 88 -18.55 -0.45 2.06
CA VAL A 88 -19.28 -1.67 2.43
C VAL A 88 -20.67 -1.62 1.81
N ASP A 89 -20.82 -2.27 0.65
CA ASP A 89 -21.99 -2.28 -0.20
C ASP A 89 -22.62 -3.69 -0.22
N ARG A 90 -23.11 -4.13 0.95
CA ARG A 90 -23.63 -5.48 1.15
C ARG A 90 -25.14 -5.57 1.25
N ILE A 91 -25.82 -4.45 1.29
CA ILE A 91 -27.28 -4.35 1.45
C ILE A 91 -27.82 -3.21 0.59
N GLU A 92 -28.99 -3.37 0.03
CA GLU A 92 -29.68 -2.36 -0.77
C GLU A 92 -30.30 -1.24 0.09
N ALA A 93 -30.77 -1.58 1.30
CA ALA A 93 -31.36 -0.65 2.24
C ALA A 93 -30.88 -0.91 3.67
N GLY A 94 -30.54 0.16 4.39
CA GLY A 94 -30.15 0.10 5.79
C GLY A 94 -31.36 0.19 6.74
N ARG A 95 -31.08 0.15 8.04
CA ARG A 95 -32.10 0.12 9.11
C ARG A 95 -32.89 1.43 9.28
N PHE A 96 -32.38 2.55 8.77
CA PHE A 96 -32.96 3.88 8.97
C PHE A 96 -33.31 4.50 7.63
N GLU A 97 -34.58 4.74 7.40
CA GLU A 97 -35.11 5.22 6.11
C GLU A 97 -34.59 6.62 5.75
N ASP A 98 -34.48 7.52 6.74
CA ASP A 98 -33.92 8.86 6.58
C ASP A 98 -32.46 8.83 6.09
N THR A 99 -31.67 7.91 6.64
CA THR A 99 -30.28 7.72 6.25
C THR A 99 -30.18 7.05 4.87
N ASN A 100 -31.09 6.14 4.53
CA ASN A 100 -31.13 5.55 3.19
C ASN A 100 -31.39 6.61 2.11
N LYS A 101 -32.32 7.51 2.35
CA LYS A 101 -32.63 8.64 1.44
C LYS A 101 -31.49 9.61 1.27
N LEU A 102 -30.67 9.77 2.31
CA LEU A 102 -29.52 10.69 2.31
C LEU A 102 -28.27 10.06 1.70
N PHE A 103 -28.17 8.74 1.68
CA PHE A 103 -26.94 8.07 1.26
C PHE A 103 -26.72 8.14 -0.24
N VAL A 104 -25.64 8.82 -0.62
CA VAL A 104 -25.13 8.85 -2.01
C VAL A 104 -23.95 7.90 -2.13
N PRO A 105 -23.99 6.87 -2.99
CA PRO A 105 -22.84 6.00 -3.23
C PRO A 105 -21.57 6.78 -3.57
N PRO A 106 -20.37 6.33 -3.11
CA PRO A 106 -19.13 7.02 -3.44
C PRO A 106 -18.79 6.82 -4.93
N GLU A 107 -18.43 7.90 -5.61
CA GLU A 107 -17.91 7.84 -6.98
C GLU A 107 -16.50 7.24 -7.04
N LYS A 108 -15.72 7.47 -5.97
CA LYS A 108 -14.35 6.97 -5.83
C LYS A 108 -14.24 6.17 -4.53
N TYR A 109 -13.65 4.99 -4.65
CA TYR A 109 -13.33 4.09 -3.54
C TYR A 109 -12.16 3.19 -3.93
N ASP A 110 -11.40 2.73 -2.94
CA ASP A 110 -10.28 1.81 -3.16
C ASP A 110 -10.72 0.35 -3.12
N VAL A 111 -11.69 0.03 -2.26
CA VAL A 111 -12.30 -1.31 -2.17
C VAL A 111 -13.80 -1.22 -2.00
N ARG A 112 -14.54 -1.97 -2.83
CA ARG A 112 -15.96 -2.25 -2.66
C ARG A 112 -16.13 -3.63 -2.04
N VAL A 113 -16.79 -3.68 -0.89
CA VAL A 113 -17.11 -4.92 -0.16
C VAL A 113 -18.53 -5.31 -0.47
N GLU A 114 -18.69 -6.38 -1.24
CA GLU A 114 -19.96 -6.89 -1.71
C GLU A 114 -20.59 -7.89 -0.73
N ALA A 115 -21.81 -8.34 -1.01
CA ALA A 115 -22.57 -9.24 -0.14
C ALA A 115 -21.85 -10.57 0.11
N GLU A 116 -21.12 -11.06 -0.87
CA GLU A 116 -20.38 -12.31 -0.79
C GLU A 116 -19.12 -12.20 0.08
N GLY A 117 -18.73 -13.31 0.66
CA GLY A 117 -17.55 -13.41 1.49
C GLY A 117 -17.77 -13.02 2.96
N THR A 118 -16.93 -13.59 3.83
CA THR A 118 -16.96 -13.32 5.27
C THR A 118 -16.27 -12.01 5.61
N PRO A 119 -16.52 -11.41 6.78
CA PRO A 119 -15.77 -10.24 7.24
C PRO A 119 -14.25 -10.48 7.28
N LEU A 120 -13.81 -11.67 7.69
CA LEU A 120 -12.39 -12.04 7.74
C LEU A 120 -11.79 -12.18 6.33
N TYR A 121 -12.53 -12.71 5.35
CA TYR A 121 -12.09 -12.75 3.95
C TYR A 121 -11.80 -11.35 3.43
N TRP A 122 -12.74 -10.42 3.61
CA TRP A 122 -12.59 -9.04 3.18
C TRP A 122 -11.50 -8.29 3.95
N ALA A 123 -11.39 -8.52 5.26
CA ALA A 123 -10.33 -7.93 6.08
C ALA A 123 -8.93 -8.36 5.59
N ASN A 124 -8.72 -9.64 5.27
CA ASN A 124 -7.47 -10.12 4.68
C ASN A 124 -7.19 -9.52 3.30
N LYS A 125 -8.22 -9.42 2.44
CA LYS A 125 -8.09 -8.80 1.11
C LYS A 125 -7.65 -7.34 1.23
N ILE A 126 -8.27 -6.57 2.11
CA ILE A 126 -7.92 -5.15 2.37
C ILE A 126 -6.52 -5.04 2.97
N LYS A 127 -6.20 -5.88 3.98
CA LYS A 127 -4.85 -5.91 4.56
C LYS A 127 -3.77 -6.14 3.49
N ASN A 128 -3.99 -7.09 2.57
CA ASN A 128 -3.01 -7.40 1.52
C ASN A 128 -2.82 -6.27 0.50
N ILE A 129 -3.81 -5.38 0.36
CA ILE A 129 -3.68 -4.15 -0.44
C ILE A 129 -2.86 -3.11 0.34
N LEU A 130 -3.17 -2.91 1.64
CA LEU A 130 -2.52 -1.90 2.49
C LEU A 130 -1.10 -2.31 2.91
N VAL A 131 -0.91 -3.59 3.20
CA VAL A 131 0.37 -4.18 3.62
C VAL A 131 0.62 -5.44 2.78
N PRO A 132 1.04 -5.27 1.53
CA PRO A 132 1.31 -6.41 0.66
C PRO A 132 2.40 -7.29 1.25
N THR A 133 2.27 -8.61 1.07
CA THR A 133 3.28 -9.59 1.43
C THR A 133 3.77 -10.29 0.17
N PHE A 134 5.08 -10.48 0.06
CA PHE A 134 5.67 -11.21 -1.08
C PHE A 134 5.09 -12.64 -1.14
N ASN A 135 4.56 -13.01 -2.30
CA ASN A 135 3.98 -14.33 -2.53
C ASN A 135 4.80 -15.10 -3.56
N SER A 136 5.59 -16.08 -3.12
CA SER A 136 6.46 -16.88 -3.99
C SER A 136 5.73 -17.69 -5.09
N LYS A 137 4.40 -17.81 -5.01
CA LYS A 137 3.57 -18.49 -6.01
C LYS A 137 2.95 -17.53 -7.05
N ALA A 138 3.03 -16.23 -6.82
CA ALA A 138 2.50 -15.23 -7.75
C ALA A 138 3.50 -14.88 -8.84
N PRO A 139 3.03 -14.38 -10.00
CA PRO A 139 3.93 -13.86 -11.03
C PRO A 139 4.91 -12.85 -10.43
N THR A 140 6.20 -13.02 -10.77
CA THR A 140 7.27 -12.24 -10.17
C THR A 140 8.25 -11.80 -11.26
N ALA A 141 8.55 -10.51 -11.33
CA ALA A 141 9.62 -10.02 -12.16
C ALA A 141 10.97 -10.36 -11.54
N PHE A 142 11.94 -10.80 -12.35
CA PHE A 142 13.31 -11.07 -11.90
C PHE A 142 14.25 -9.98 -12.40
N MET A 143 14.99 -9.37 -11.46
CA MET A 143 15.92 -8.29 -11.78
C MET A 143 17.32 -8.60 -11.24
N LEU A 144 18.26 -8.79 -12.14
CA LEU A 144 19.64 -9.11 -11.82
C LEU A 144 20.52 -7.86 -11.93
N GLY A 145 21.31 -7.57 -10.90
CA GLY A 145 22.22 -6.44 -10.92
C GLY A 145 23.32 -6.51 -9.85
N ARG A 146 24.33 -5.63 -9.96
CA ARG A 146 25.37 -5.45 -8.94
C ARG A 146 24.95 -4.43 -7.89
N TYR A 147 24.17 -3.43 -8.29
CA TYR A 147 23.67 -2.34 -7.45
C TYR A 147 24.78 -1.60 -6.66
N GLN A 148 25.85 -1.22 -7.36
CA GLN A 148 27.09 -0.67 -6.81
C GLN A 148 27.33 0.80 -7.22
N PRO A 149 26.73 1.82 -6.55
CA PRO A 149 25.66 1.73 -5.52
C PRO A 149 24.26 1.54 -6.09
N PHE A 150 23.30 1.25 -5.22
CA PHE A 150 21.88 1.37 -5.55
C PHE A 150 21.52 2.87 -5.71
N HIS A 151 20.81 3.23 -6.75
CA HIS A 151 20.45 4.61 -7.09
C HIS A 151 19.06 4.71 -7.74
N ASP A 152 18.59 5.92 -7.99
CA ASP A 152 17.23 6.18 -8.50
C ASP A 152 16.96 5.51 -9.87
N GLY A 153 17.95 5.35 -10.71
CA GLY A 153 17.80 4.56 -11.96
C GLY A 153 17.40 3.12 -11.68
N HIS A 154 18.06 2.45 -10.72
CA HIS A 154 17.68 1.11 -10.29
C HIS A 154 16.29 1.10 -9.64
N LYS A 155 16.00 2.05 -8.76
CA LYS A 155 14.70 2.18 -8.11
C LYS A 155 13.57 2.31 -9.13
N ASN A 156 13.69 3.23 -10.08
CA ASN A 156 12.65 3.47 -11.08
C ASN A 156 12.43 2.25 -11.99
N LEU A 157 13.50 1.53 -12.33
CA LEU A 157 13.40 0.29 -13.08
C LEU A 157 12.61 -0.78 -12.29
N ILE A 158 12.87 -0.92 -10.99
CA ILE A 158 12.13 -1.83 -10.11
C ILE A 158 10.67 -1.38 -9.98
N LEU A 159 10.40 -0.07 -9.84
CA LEU A 159 9.03 0.44 -9.75
C LEU A 159 8.24 0.18 -11.02
N GLU A 160 8.87 0.28 -12.18
CA GLU A 160 8.20 -0.05 -13.44
C GLU A 160 7.89 -1.55 -13.54
N ALA A 161 8.81 -2.42 -13.12
CA ALA A 161 8.55 -3.85 -13.03
C ALA A 161 7.42 -4.18 -12.03
N LEU A 162 7.36 -3.48 -10.88
CA LEU A 162 6.27 -3.60 -9.90
C LEU A 162 4.90 -3.20 -10.48
N LYS A 163 4.85 -2.19 -11.34
CA LYS A 163 3.61 -1.80 -12.05
C LYS A 163 3.13 -2.89 -13.00
N ARG A 164 4.06 -3.52 -13.75
CA ARG A 164 3.73 -4.53 -14.77
C ARG A 164 3.36 -5.88 -14.18
N VAL A 165 4.09 -6.33 -13.13
CA VAL A 165 4.02 -7.71 -12.63
C VAL A 165 3.44 -7.79 -11.21
N GLY A 166 3.52 -6.71 -10.41
CA GLY A 166 3.00 -6.63 -9.05
C GLY A 166 4.04 -6.90 -7.97
N GLN A 167 5.02 -7.76 -8.19
CA GLN A 167 6.12 -8.04 -7.27
C GLN A 167 7.42 -8.36 -8.01
N VAL A 168 8.57 -8.17 -7.32
CA VAL A 168 9.91 -8.29 -7.91
C VAL A 168 10.84 -9.12 -7.03
N CYS A 169 11.58 -10.03 -7.62
CA CYS A 169 12.75 -10.66 -7.02
C CYS A 169 14.01 -9.89 -7.45
N ILE A 170 14.65 -9.20 -6.53
CA ILE A 170 15.88 -8.45 -6.75
C ILE A 170 17.07 -9.39 -6.47
N ALA A 171 17.78 -9.79 -7.51
CA ALA A 171 18.93 -10.67 -7.43
C ALA A 171 20.22 -9.84 -7.39
N ILE A 172 20.91 -9.83 -6.25
CA ILE A 172 22.21 -9.17 -6.09
C ILE A 172 23.29 -10.13 -6.56
N ARG A 173 23.99 -9.76 -7.63
CA ARG A 173 25.11 -10.52 -8.14
C ARG A 173 26.33 -10.33 -7.23
N ASP A 174 26.88 -11.43 -6.72
CA ASP A 174 28.11 -11.43 -5.93
C ASP A 174 29.29 -10.93 -6.78
N THR A 175 29.99 -9.92 -6.28
CA THR A 175 31.18 -9.33 -6.89
C THR A 175 32.48 -9.94 -6.36
N GLN A 176 32.38 -10.93 -5.45
CA GLN A 176 33.52 -11.67 -4.86
C GLN A 176 34.51 -10.73 -4.12
N GLY A 177 33.98 -9.81 -3.34
CA GLY A 177 34.72 -8.82 -2.58
C GLY A 177 34.46 -7.39 -3.04
N THR A 178 35.25 -6.46 -2.51
CA THR A 178 35.16 -5.03 -2.81
C THR A 178 36.35 -4.57 -3.63
N ASP A 179 36.10 -3.68 -4.60
CA ASP A 179 37.11 -3.01 -5.41
C ASP A 179 36.61 -1.59 -5.79
N GLU A 180 37.39 -0.83 -6.56
CA GLU A 180 37.01 0.50 -7.03
C GLU A 180 35.70 0.53 -7.82
N LYS A 181 35.35 -0.56 -8.52
CA LYS A 181 34.10 -0.69 -9.28
C LYS A 181 32.95 -1.23 -8.44
N ASN A 182 33.25 -1.89 -7.34
CA ASN A 182 32.30 -2.51 -6.43
C ASN A 182 32.67 -2.17 -4.97
N PRO A 183 32.47 -0.91 -4.54
CA PRO A 183 32.95 -0.44 -3.26
C PRO A 183 32.16 -0.96 -2.05
N PHE A 184 30.97 -1.54 -2.28
CA PHE A 184 30.10 -2.04 -1.22
C PHE A 184 30.11 -3.57 -1.16
N ASN A 185 30.17 -4.13 0.04
CA ASN A 185 29.95 -5.57 0.24
C ASN A 185 28.47 -5.92 0.09
N LEU A 186 28.12 -7.22 0.07
CA LEU A 186 26.76 -7.70 -0.16
C LEU A 186 25.77 -7.22 0.89
N ASP A 187 26.18 -7.09 2.15
CA ASP A 187 25.31 -6.63 3.24
C ASP A 187 24.99 -5.14 3.09
N GLU A 188 25.98 -4.35 2.72
CA GLU A 188 25.80 -2.91 2.45
C GLU A 188 24.92 -2.68 1.22
N VAL A 189 25.10 -3.45 0.16
CA VAL A 189 24.23 -3.39 -1.03
C VAL A 189 22.80 -3.73 -0.68
N GLU A 190 22.57 -4.80 0.07
CA GLU A 190 21.23 -5.17 0.52
C GLU A 190 20.60 -4.09 1.38
N ALA A 191 21.34 -3.51 2.32
CA ALA A 191 20.87 -2.40 3.17
C ALA A 191 20.49 -1.16 2.35
N ASN A 192 21.32 -0.81 1.35
CA ASN A 192 21.07 0.31 0.45
C ASN A 192 19.79 0.10 -0.40
N ILE A 193 19.58 -1.14 -0.89
CA ILE A 193 18.35 -1.49 -1.61
C ILE A 193 17.14 -1.36 -0.68
N ARG A 194 17.18 -1.92 0.53
CA ARG A 194 16.08 -1.82 1.50
C ARG A 194 15.75 -0.38 1.85
N THR A 195 16.77 0.45 2.05
CA THR A 195 16.60 1.88 2.32
C THR A 195 15.95 2.61 1.13
N GLY A 196 16.45 2.37 -0.09
CA GLY A 196 15.90 3.00 -1.29
C GLY A 196 14.51 2.52 -1.65
N MET A 197 14.16 1.29 -1.26
CA MET A 197 12.84 0.68 -1.50
C MET A 197 11.87 0.81 -0.31
N LYS A 198 12.16 1.69 0.65
CA LYS A 198 11.25 1.99 1.77
C LYS A 198 9.87 2.38 1.25
N GLY A 199 8.81 1.80 1.83
CA GLY A 199 7.41 1.96 1.43
C GLY A 199 6.94 0.95 0.37
N TYR A 200 7.80 0.01 -0.05
CA TYR A 200 7.46 -1.07 -0.98
C TYR A 200 7.67 -2.46 -0.35
N GLU A 201 7.78 -2.51 0.97
CA GLU A 201 7.95 -3.76 1.73
C GLU A 201 6.83 -4.75 1.39
N GLY A 202 7.20 -6.03 1.30
CA GLY A 202 6.29 -7.09 0.91
C GLY A 202 5.96 -7.18 -0.59
N ARG A 203 6.37 -6.20 -1.41
CA ARG A 203 6.26 -6.26 -2.86
C ARG A 203 7.56 -6.71 -3.55
N TYR A 204 8.63 -6.88 -2.80
CA TYR A 204 9.88 -7.41 -3.30
C TYR A 204 10.52 -8.39 -2.33
N THR A 205 11.37 -9.24 -2.87
CA THR A 205 12.32 -10.05 -2.11
C THR A 205 13.73 -9.80 -2.65
N ILE A 206 14.74 -9.99 -1.82
CA ILE A 206 16.14 -9.88 -2.21
C ILE A 206 16.77 -11.26 -2.09
N ILE A 207 17.50 -11.67 -3.12
CA ILE A 207 18.31 -12.88 -3.10
C ILE A 207 19.75 -12.56 -3.52
N ARG A 208 20.69 -13.32 -3.01
CA ARG A 208 22.09 -13.25 -3.41
C ARG A 208 22.37 -14.37 -4.39
N VAL A 209 22.99 -14.05 -5.51
CA VAL A 209 23.30 -15.01 -6.56
C VAL A 209 24.79 -14.94 -6.91
N PRO A 210 25.41 -16.03 -7.37
CA PRO A 210 26.79 -16.02 -7.82
C PRO A 210 27.00 -15.11 -9.02
N ASN A 211 28.21 -15.05 -9.56
CA ASN A 211 28.54 -14.27 -10.75
C ASN A 211 27.81 -14.82 -11.99
N ILE A 212 26.54 -14.51 -12.13
CA ILE A 212 25.72 -14.90 -13.27
C ILE A 212 26.20 -14.15 -14.53
N THR A 213 26.59 -14.88 -15.55
CA THR A 213 27.06 -14.37 -16.85
C THR A 213 26.10 -14.69 -17.99
N ASN A 214 25.31 -15.74 -17.84
CA ASN A 214 24.41 -16.22 -18.87
C ASN A 214 23.07 -16.61 -18.27
N ILE A 215 21.99 -16.35 -19.00
CA ILE A 215 20.65 -16.83 -18.70
C ILE A 215 20.20 -17.70 -19.85
N PHE A 216 19.99 -19.00 -19.58
CA PHE A 216 19.49 -19.95 -20.55
C PHE A 216 18.08 -20.38 -20.15
N TYR A 217 17.19 -20.51 -21.11
CA TYR A 217 15.89 -21.12 -20.91
C TYR A 217 15.66 -22.18 -22.01
N GLY A 218 14.94 -23.25 -21.64
CA GLY A 218 14.64 -24.35 -22.53
C GLY A 218 13.44 -24.09 -23.43
N ARG A 219 12.53 -25.07 -23.52
CA ARG A 219 11.26 -24.89 -24.24
C ARG A 219 10.47 -23.75 -23.65
N ASP A 220 9.55 -23.21 -24.46
CA ASP A 220 8.70 -22.07 -24.09
C ASP A 220 7.93 -22.35 -22.78
N VAL A 221 8.48 -21.84 -21.67
CA VAL A 221 7.95 -22.01 -20.31
C VAL A 221 7.21 -20.77 -19.85
N GLY A 222 6.85 -19.87 -20.77
CA GLY A 222 6.10 -18.67 -20.47
C GLY A 222 6.90 -17.53 -19.86
N TYR A 223 8.25 -17.61 -19.82
CA TYR A 223 9.09 -16.48 -19.43
C TYR A 223 9.10 -15.41 -20.51
N LYS A 224 8.92 -14.14 -20.07
CA LYS A 224 9.12 -12.97 -20.92
C LYS A 224 10.44 -12.32 -20.56
N ILE A 225 11.29 -12.10 -21.57
CA ILE A 225 12.50 -11.27 -21.42
C ILE A 225 12.17 -9.92 -22.03
N GLU A 226 12.08 -8.89 -21.19
CA GLU A 226 11.69 -7.54 -21.61
C GLU A 226 12.77 -6.55 -21.22
N GLN A 227 13.14 -5.68 -22.15
CA GLN A 227 13.91 -4.49 -21.85
C GLN A 227 12.95 -3.37 -21.44
N ILE A 228 13.26 -2.68 -20.37
CA ILE A 228 12.50 -1.52 -19.90
C ILE A 228 13.32 -0.28 -20.23
N ASP A 229 12.80 0.54 -21.13
CA ASP A 229 13.40 1.84 -21.46
C ASP A 229 12.86 2.89 -20.47
N LEU A 230 13.75 3.46 -19.69
CA LEU A 230 13.47 4.58 -18.80
C LEU A 230 13.64 5.91 -19.56
N ASP A 231 13.06 6.98 -19.05
CA ASP A 231 13.27 8.33 -19.58
C ASP A 231 14.75 8.70 -19.61
N LYS A 232 15.17 9.49 -20.61
CA LYS A 232 16.58 9.86 -20.82
C LYS A 232 17.25 10.43 -19.56
N THR A 233 16.54 11.23 -18.78
CA THR A 233 17.04 11.80 -17.51
C THR A 233 17.39 10.74 -16.47
N LEU A 234 16.68 9.62 -16.46
CA LEU A 234 16.95 8.48 -15.57
C LEU A 234 18.03 7.55 -16.13
N GLN A 235 18.17 7.46 -17.46
CA GLN A 235 19.24 6.72 -18.12
C GLN A 235 20.61 7.37 -17.90
N ASP A 236 20.66 8.71 -17.75
CA ASP A 236 21.89 9.46 -17.50
C ASP A 236 22.42 9.31 -16.05
N ILE A 237 21.63 8.71 -15.17
CA ILE A 237 22.08 8.35 -13.80
C ILE A 237 23.03 7.17 -13.91
N SER A 238 24.29 7.41 -13.71
CA SER A 238 25.35 6.40 -13.85
C SER A 238 25.97 6.06 -12.49
N ALA A 239 25.99 4.77 -12.14
CA ALA A 239 26.69 4.27 -10.96
C ALA A 239 28.17 4.69 -10.95
N THR A 240 28.79 4.89 -12.12
CA THR A 240 30.17 5.36 -12.25
C THR A 240 30.32 6.82 -11.80
N LYS A 241 29.40 7.71 -12.17
CA LYS A 241 29.42 9.10 -11.72
C LYS A 241 29.26 9.17 -10.19
N ILE A 242 28.31 8.42 -9.64
CA ILE A 242 28.04 8.39 -8.19
C ILE A 242 29.25 7.83 -7.42
N ARG A 243 29.89 6.76 -7.91
CA ARG A 243 31.11 6.21 -7.27
C ARG A 243 32.23 7.24 -7.22
N ASN A 244 32.46 7.96 -8.31
CA ASN A 244 33.51 8.99 -8.37
C ASN A 244 33.27 10.16 -7.39
N GLU A 245 32.04 10.37 -6.94
CA GLU A 245 31.70 11.38 -5.92
C GLU A 245 31.89 10.83 -4.50
N ILE A 246 31.63 9.54 -4.27
CA ILE A 246 31.75 8.88 -2.97
C ILE A 246 33.22 8.58 -2.63
N LEU A 247 34.08 8.33 -3.63
CA LEU A 247 35.48 7.96 -3.47
C LEU A 247 36.44 9.16 -3.45
N LYS A 248 35.91 10.39 -3.56
CA LYS A 248 36.66 11.65 -3.35
C LYS A 248 36.59 12.07 -1.89
#